data_09265ee2585fb38cbc6e4c11de6d79c5
#
_entry.id   09265ee2585fb38cbc6e4c11de6d79c5
#
_cell.length_a   1.000
_cell.length_b   1.000
_cell.length_c   1.000
_cell.angle_alpha   90.00
_cell.angle_beta   90.00
_cell.angle_gamma   90.00
#
_symmetry.space_group_name_H-M   'P 1'
#
loop_
_entity.id
_entity.type
_entity.pdbx_description
1 polymer ?
#
loop_
_entity_poly.entity_id
_entity_poly.type
_entity_poly.pdbx_seq_one_letter_code
_entity_poly.pdbx_strand_id
1 'polypeptide(L)'
;MKWQGKGVSEGLAMAQIHLFTPKLPEISRQPAADAEAEVAKLEATLAAAEEELRGLYETAKEKMGEQEAEIFDAHLTILGDEYSVREPIIQRIREQKQNAAAAITDQFDELAQMFRSLGDELMAERAADAEDLKQQLLRICLGCGRQDLSVLPGDVIVLAEELTPSDTVRMDTAHVKGIATRLGGATAHSAIIARTLGIPAAAGIDGWQTEALNGHMAILDGADGTLTVDPTDEETACYQSRKAQADCEAQALEAFRTCPSQTKDGAALEICANIGTPQEAQQAMKYGADGVGLFRSEFLFMDRDALPTEDEQFEAYRTAAQTMAGKPLIIRTLDVGGDKKLPTLELPHEENPFLGFRAIRMTLSHPEIFRPQLRAILRAAAYGDVRVMFPMIGSMDQLREAKALLREQEQTLQAEGVPTGPVKVGMMVEIPAAAVLAEEFAKEVDFFSIGTNDLTQYTLAVERGNAAVAHLYAPEHPAVLRLIAMTAQAAAERHIPCGMCGEAAGDPKLAPAFVGMGVNELSMSPRRVPAVRKLLSGLTMDECRQAAEKLLHP
;
A
#
# COMPACT_ATOMS: atom_id res chain seq x y z
N MET A 1 14.70 5.83 -30.09
CA MET A 1 14.39 7.09 -29.38
C MET A 1 14.30 6.77 -27.89
N LYS A 2 14.80 7.68 -27.00
CA LYS A 2 14.79 7.40 -25.55
C LYS A 2 14.13 8.54 -24.82
N TRP A 3 13.16 8.22 -23.95
CA TRP A 3 12.46 9.17 -23.08
C TRP A 3 12.69 8.82 -21.62
N GLN A 4 12.68 9.84 -20.78
CA GLN A 4 12.90 9.73 -19.36
C GLN A 4 11.69 10.24 -18.61
N GLY A 5 11.17 9.42 -17.72
CA GLY A 5 10.18 9.73 -16.72
C GLY A 5 10.66 9.32 -15.33
N LYS A 6 9.73 9.04 -14.45
CA LYS A 6 9.97 8.53 -13.10
C LYS A 6 9.54 7.06 -13.02
N GLY A 7 10.40 6.19 -12.53
CA GLY A 7 10.05 4.80 -12.25
C GLY A 7 8.98 4.71 -11.17
N VAL A 8 7.92 3.92 -11.42
CA VAL A 8 6.82 3.75 -10.47
C VAL A 8 6.56 2.29 -10.09
N SER A 9 6.97 1.35 -10.94
CA SER A 9 6.98 -0.09 -10.64
C SER A 9 8.20 -0.73 -11.27
N GLU A 10 9.03 -1.36 -10.45
CA GLU A 10 10.30 -1.96 -10.88
C GLU A 10 10.12 -3.10 -11.88
N GLY A 11 11.09 -3.29 -12.75
CA GLY A 11 11.15 -4.37 -13.71
C GLY A 11 11.56 -3.91 -15.10
N LEU A 12 11.79 -4.89 -15.98
CA LEU A 12 12.21 -4.70 -17.35
C LEU A 12 11.20 -5.36 -18.31
N ALA A 13 10.70 -4.62 -19.28
CA ALA A 13 9.81 -5.14 -20.31
C ALA A 13 10.32 -4.77 -21.70
N MET A 14 10.13 -5.67 -22.67
CA MET A 14 10.34 -5.41 -24.08
C MET A 14 9.15 -5.98 -24.86
N ALA A 15 8.39 -5.12 -25.50
CA ALA A 15 7.22 -5.49 -26.30
C ALA A 15 6.87 -4.37 -27.28
N GLN A 16 5.87 -4.61 -28.13
CA GLN A 16 5.34 -3.57 -29.01
C GLN A 16 4.55 -2.52 -28.21
N ILE A 17 4.66 -1.26 -28.59
CA ILE A 17 3.83 -0.20 -28.01
C ILE A 17 2.39 -0.39 -28.45
N HIS A 18 1.47 -0.42 -27.49
CA HIS A 18 0.04 -0.22 -27.72
C HIS A 18 -0.33 1.17 -27.22
N LEU A 19 -0.60 2.05 -28.18
CA LEU A 19 -0.98 3.42 -27.87
C LEU A 19 -2.44 3.47 -27.45
N PHE A 20 -2.68 3.82 -26.19
CA PHE A 20 -4.01 3.97 -25.61
C PHE A 20 -4.34 5.46 -25.46
N THR A 21 -5.11 5.97 -26.42
CA THR A 21 -5.57 7.36 -26.47
C THR A 21 -7.07 7.38 -26.75
N PRO A 22 -7.93 7.09 -25.77
CA PRO A 22 -9.36 7.12 -25.97
C PRO A 22 -9.80 8.53 -26.38
N LYS A 23 -10.33 8.65 -27.60
CA LYS A 23 -10.84 9.92 -28.13
C LYS A 23 -12.35 9.90 -28.09
N LEU A 24 -12.94 10.86 -27.37
CA LEU A 24 -14.36 11.16 -27.54
C LEU A 24 -14.56 12.06 -28.75
N PRO A 25 -15.67 11.90 -29.49
CA PRO A 25 -16.03 12.84 -30.52
C PRO A 25 -16.21 14.26 -29.97
N GLU A 26 -16.04 15.26 -30.85
CA GLU A 26 -16.38 16.63 -30.45
C GLU A 26 -17.86 16.72 -30.00
N ILE A 27 -18.07 17.27 -28.82
CA ILE A 27 -19.39 17.39 -28.24
C ILE A 27 -20.11 18.57 -28.89
N SER A 28 -21.17 18.28 -29.59
CA SER A 28 -22.02 19.32 -30.18
C SER A 28 -22.67 20.13 -29.08
N ARG A 29 -22.59 21.45 -29.19
CA ARG A 29 -23.29 22.39 -28.30
C ARG A 29 -24.54 23.00 -28.94
N GLN A 30 -25.07 22.37 -29.99
CA GLN A 30 -26.31 22.80 -30.61
C GLN A 30 -27.49 22.57 -29.64
N PRO A 31 -28.44 23.49 -29.57
CA PRO A 31 -29.64 23.33 -28.76
C PRO A 31 -30.39 22.04 -29.05
N ALA A 32 -30.87 21.38 -28.01
CA ALA A 32 -31.72 20.19 -28.15
C ALA A 32 -33.07 20.55 -28.88
N ALA A 33 -33.41 19.77 -29.87
CA ALA A 33 -34.67 19.93 -30.55
C ALA A 33 -35.86 19.45 -29.71
N ASP A 34 -35.64 18.41 -28.88
CA ASP A 34 -36.62 17.84 -27.95
C ASP A 34 -35.95 17.57 -26.62
N ALA A 35 -36.28 18.36 -25.61
CA ALA A 35 -35.70 18.24 -24.29
C ALA A 35 -36.08 16.93 -23.58
N GLU A 36 -37.29 16.42 -23.77
CA GLU A 36 -37.70 15.18 -23.11
C GLU A 36 -37.04 13.94 -23.74
N ALA A 37 -36.76 13.97 -25.04
CA ALA A 37 -35.97 12.95 -25.70
C ALA A 37 -34.52 12.93 -25.17
N GLU A 38 -33.91 14.09 -24.92
CA GLU A 38 -32.56 14.19 -24.34
C GLU A 38 -32.56 13.77 -22.85
N VAL A 39 -33.59 14.05 -22.08
CA VAL A 39 -33.76 13.54 -20.71
C VAL A 39 -33.86 12.01 -20.74
N ALA A 40 -34.69 11.43 -21.63
CA ALA A 40 -34.79 9.97 -21.76
C ALA A 40 -33.45 9.33 -22.14
N LYS A 41 -32.68 10.01 -23.00
CA LYS A 41 -31.32 9.58 -23.37
C LYS A 41 -30.35 9.63 -22.17
N LEU A 42 -30.43 10.68 -21.35
CA LEU A 42 -29.64 10.78 -20.11
C LEU A 42 -29.98 9.63 -19.17
N GLU A 43 -31.26 9.36 -18.90
CA GLU A 43 -31.69 8.28 -18.00
C GLU A 43 -31.20 6.91 -18.48
N ALA A 44 -31.27 6.63 -19.77
CA ALA A 44 -30.72 5.41 -20.35
C ALA A 44 -29.20 5.34 -20.20
N THR A 45 -28.52 6.48 -20.32
CA THR A 45 -27.05 6.58 -20.16
C THR A 45 -26.65 6.31 -18.70
N LEU A 46 -27.33 6.91 -17.74
CA LEU A 46 -27.07 6.72 -16.30
C LEU A 46 -27.29 5.25 -15.90
N ALA A 47 -28.40 4.64 -16.33
CA ALA A 47 -28.69 3.24 -16.05
C ALA A 47 -27.63 2.28 -16.63
N ALA A 48 -27.18 2.53 -17.87
CA ALA A 48 -26.15 1.73 -18.50
C ALA A 48 -24.77 1.91 -17.82
N ALA A 49 -24.46 3.12 -17.37
CA ALA A 49 -23.24 3.41 -16.63
C ALA A 49 -23.23 2.72 -15.26
N GLU A 50 -24.36 2.72 -14.55
CA GLU A 50 -24.51 2.03 -13.27
C GLU A 50 -24.31 0.51 -13.42
N GLU A 51 -24.89 -0.12 -14.44
CA GLU A 51 -24.70 -1.54 -14.72
C GLU A 51 -23.23 -1.86 -15.03
N GLU A 52 -22.58 -1.02 -15.84
CA GLU A 52 -21.16 -1.16 -16.17
C GLU A 52 -20.26 -1.01 -14.95
N LEU A 53 -20.51 -0.03 -14.07
CA LEU A 53 -19.75 0.18 -12.83
C LEU A 53 -19.91 -0.98 -11.85
N ARG A 54 -21.10 -1.54 -11.71
CA ARG A 54 -21.34 -2.75 -10.89
C ARG A 54 -20.51 -3.94 -11.43
N GLY A 55 -20.46 -4.11 -12.74
CA GLY A 55 -19.62 -5.14 -13.37
C GLY A 55 -18.12 -4.92 -13.13
N LEU A 56 -17.69 -3.64 -13.12
CA LEU A 56 -16.31 -3.28 -12.79
C LEU A 56 -15.98 -3.55 -11.34
N TYR A 57 -16.87 -3.23 -10.42
CA TYR A 57 -16.73 -3.52 -8.99
C TYR A 57 -16.48 -5.01 -8.75
N GLU A 58 -17.33 -5.89 -9.30
CA GLU A 58 -17.17 -7.34 -9.16
C GLU A 58 -15.85 -7.84 -9.78
N THR A 59 -15.48 -7.32 -10.96
CA THR A 59 -14.22 -7.68 -11.62
C THR A 59 -12.99 -7.22 -10.84
N ALA A 60 -13.02 -6.02 -10.28
CA ALA A 60 -11.96 -5.49 -9.45
C ALA A 60 -11.82 -6.32 -8.16
N LYS A 61 -12.94 -6.63 -7.51
CA LYS A 61 -13.00 -7.46 -6.31
C LYS A 61 -12.39 -8.85 -6.53
N GLU A 62 -12.68 -9.48 -7.66
CA GLU A 62 -12.12 -10.79 -8.01
C GLU A 62 -10.63 -10.75 -8.36
N LYS A 63 -10.17 -9.73 -9.11
CA LYS A 63 -8.80 -9.65 -9.61
C LYS A 63 -7.80 -9.05 -8.64
N MET A 64 -8.22 -8.05 -7.87
CA MET A 64 -7.33 -7.19 -7.08
C MET A 64 -7.66 -7.17 -5.59
N GLY A 65 -8.92 -7.43 -5.21
CA GLY A 65 -9.39 -7.42 -3.84
C GLY A 65 -10.49 -6.37 -3.61
N GLU A 66 -11.04 -6.37 -2.41
CA GLU A 66 -12.17 -5.53 -2.05
C GLU A 66 -11.78 -4.04 -1.96
N GLN A 67 -10.58 -3.76 -1.48
CA GLN A 67 -10.05 -2.40 -1.31
C GLN A 67 -9.92 -1.66 -2.65
N GLU A 68 -9.38 -2.31 -3.67
CA GLU A 68 -9.25 -1.73 -5.01
C GLU A 68 -10.61 -1.62 -5.74
N ALA A 69 -11.61 -2.39 -5.29
CA ALA A 69 -12.96 -2.30 -5.82
C ALA A 69 -13.76 -1.12 -5.25
N GLU A 70 -13.42 -0.61 -4.07
CA GLU A 70 -14.14 0.49 -3.39
C GLU A 70 -14.22 1.78 -4.22
N ILE A 71 -13.26 2.01 -5.12
CA ILE A 71 -13.29 3.15 -6.03
C ILE A 71 -14.54 3.14 -6.92
N PHE A 72 -15.02 1.95 -7.32
CA PHE A 72 -16.23 1.83 -8.13
C PHE A 72 -17.50 2.02 -7.31
N ASP A 73 -17.46 1.71 -6.01
CA ASP A 73 -18.56 2.04 -5.08
C ASP A 73 -18.65 3.56 -4.89
N ALA A 74 -17.50 4.23 -4.77
CA ALA A 74 -17.46 5.69 -4.77
C ALA A 74 -18.01 6.30 -6.08
N HIS A 75 -17.68 5.72 -7.23
CA HIS A 75 -18.23 6.14 -8.52
C HIS A 75 -19.73 5.93 -8.58
N LEU A 76 -20.25 4.80 -8.07
CA LEU A 76 -21.69 4.54 -7.98
C LEU A 76 -22.39 5.55 -7.05
N THR A 77 -21.74 5.93 -5.96
CA THR A 77 -22.24 6.94 -5.03
C THR A 77 -22.35 8.32 -5.70
N ILE A 78 -21.32 8.76 -6.41
CA ILE A 78 -21.35 10.03 -7.18
C ILE A 78 -22.44 9.96 -8.25
N LEU A 79 -22.51 8.86 -9.01
CA LEU A 79 -23.50 8.70 -10.09
C LEU A 79 -24.93 8.67 -9.57
N GLY A 80 -25.15 8.12 -8.38
CA GLY A 80 -26.45 8.02 -7.72
C GLY A 80 -26.91 9.30 -7.03
N ASP A 81 -26.06 10.33 -6.93
CA ASP A 81 -26.42 11.59 -6.28
C ASP A 81 -27.43 12.39 -7.12
N GLU A 82 -28.67 12.37 -6.67
CA GLU A 82 -29.78 13.03 -7.34
C GLU A 82 -29.59 14.55 -7.39
N TYR A 83 -29.09 15.14 -6.31
CA TYR A 83 -29.01 16.60 -6.15
C TYR A 83 -27.76 17.21 -6.83
N SER A 84 -26.66 16.51 -6.84
CA SER A 84 -25.39 17.01 -7.39
C SER A 84 -25.15 16.59 -8.83
N VAL A 85 -25.80 15.53 -9.32
CA VAL A 85 -25.58 14.99 -10.67
C VAL A 85 -26.87 15.00 -11.48
N ARG A 86 -27.87 14.20 -11.09
CA ARG A 86 -29.03 13.94 -11.96
C ARG A 86 -29.91 15.16 -12.19
N GLU A 87 -30.39 15.81 -11.11
CA GLU A 87 -31.28 16.99 -11.22
C GLU A 87 -30.61 18.16 -11.96
N PRO A 88 -29.35 18.55 -11.66
CA PRO A 88 -28.70 19.64 -12.38
C PRO A 88 -28.55 19.36 -13.88
N ILE A 89 -28.25 18.13 -14.30
CA ILE A 89 -28.15 17.77 -15.72
C ILE A 89 -29.53 17.88 -16.38
N ILE A 90 -30.58 17.38 -15.74
CA ILE A 90 -31.98 17.50 -16.25
C ILE A 90 -32.38 18.96 -16.37
N GLN A 91 -32.04 19.79 -15.38
CA GLN A 91 -32.32 21.23 -15.42
C GLN A 91 -31.64 21.92 -16.59
N ARG A 92 -30.34 21.61 -16.86
CA ARG A 92 -29.62 22.14 -18.03
C ARG A 92 -30.26 21.74 -19.36
N ILE A 93 -30.73 20.48 -19.47
CA ILE A 93 -31.44 20.01 -20.67
C ILE A 93 -32.76 20.78 -20.85
N ARG A 94 -33.58 20.92 -19.81
CA ARG A 94 -34.92 21.53 -19.92
C ARG A 94 -34.88 23.06 -20.04
N GLU A 95 -34.11 23.74 -19.17
CA GLU A 95 -34.11 25.21 -19.09
C GLU A 95 -33.13 25.84 -20.09
N GLN A 96 -31.94 25.25 -20.27
CA GLN A 96 -30.90 25.78 -21.14
C GLN A 96 -30.90 25.14 -22.54
N LYS A 97 -31.82 24.18 -22.76
CA LYS A 97 -31.97 23.45 -24.04
C LYS A 97 -30.64 22.76 -24.50
N GLN A 98 -29.82 22.33 -23.57
CA GLN A 98 -28.63 21.57 -23.88
C GLN A 98 -29.01 20.15 -24.30
N ASN A 99 -28.19 19.54 -25.22
CA ASN A 99 -28.28 18.09 -25.43
C ASN A 99 -27.63 17.35 -24.23
N ALA A 100 -27.95 16.07 -24.06
CA ALA A 100 -27.51 15.27 -22.92
C ALA A 100 -25.98 15.26 -22.76
N ALA A 101 -25.22 15.12 -23.85
CA ALA A 101 -23.76 15.09 -23.82
C ALA A 101 -23.14 16.42 -23.34
N ALA A 102 -23.67 17.56 -23.81
CA ALA A 102 -23.23 18.88 -23.37
C ALA A 102 -23.57 19.12 -21.89
N ALA A 103 -24.78 18.73 -21.47
CA ALA A 103 -25.22 18.88 -20.08
C ALA A 103 -24.41 18.02 -19.10
N ILE A 104 -24.07 16.77 -19.47
CA ILE A 104 -23.15 15.89 -18.73
C ILE A 104 -21.78 16.55 -18.60
N THR A 105 -21.23 17.05 -19.71
CA THR A 105 -19.90 17.69 -19.70
C THR A 105 -19.85 18.85 -18.74
N ASP A 106 -20.78 19.80 -18.88
CA ASP A 106 -20.79 21.03 -18.09
C ASP A 106 -20.98 20.74 -16.59
N GLN A 107 -21.83 19.75 -16.24
CA GLN A 107 -22.06 19.38 -14.84
C GLN A 107 -20.85 18.72 -14.21
N PHE A 108 -20.22 17.77 -14.89
CA PHE A 108 -19.06 17.08 -14.33
C PHE A 108 -17.81 17.95 -14.33
N ASP A 109 -17.66 18.90 -15.26
CA ASP A 109 -16.57 19.88 -15.24
C ASP A 109 -16.72 20.82 -14.02
N GLU A 110 -17.92 21.25 -13.71
CA GLU A 110 -18.21 22.04 -12.49
C GLU A 110 -17.92 21.23 -11.23
N LEU A 111 -18.34 19.96 -11.18
CA LEU A 111 -18.12 19.08 -10.05
C LEU A 111 -16.61 18.86 -9.81
N ALA A 112 -15.86 18.56 -10.86
CA ALA A 112 -14.41 18.38 -10.78
C ALA A 112 -13.70 19.68 -10.37
N GLN A 113 -14.15 20.84 -10.87
CA GLN A 113 -13.59 22.12 -10.47
C GLN A 113 -13.91 22.45 -8.99
N MET A 114 -15.11 22.14 -8.52
CA MET A 114 -15.48 22.28 -7.12
C MET A 114 -14.57 21.46 -6.21
N PHE A 115 -14.36 20.18 -6.51
CA PHE A 115 -13.45 19.32 -5.75
C PHE A 115 -12.02 19.87 -5.73
N ARG A 116 -11.48 20.30 -6.86
CA ARG A 116 -10.13 20.91 -6.94
C ARG A 116 -10.01 22.20 -6.10
N SER A 117 -11.09 22.97 -5.97
CA SER A 117 -11.08 24.24 -5.22
C SER A 117 -10.98 24.05 -3.70
N LEU A 118 -11.28 22.87 -3.18
CA LEU A 118 -11.22 22.54 -1.77
C LEU A 118 -9.78 22.32 -1.27
N GLY A 119 -8.81 22.11 -2.18
CA GLY A 119 -7.37 22.17 -1.87
C GLY A 119 -6.82 21.02 -1.03
N ASP A 120 -7.58 19.94 -0.87
CA ASP A 120 -7.21 18.72 -0.15
C ASP A 120 -6.84 17.62 -1.17
N GLU A 121 -5.86 16.77 -0.83
CA GLU A 121 -5.38 15.66 -1.68
C GLU A 121 -6.52 14.66 -1.98
N LEU A 122 -7.35 14.35 -0.99
CA LEU A 122 -8.55 13.51 -1.15
C LEU A 122 -9.56 14.12 -2.15
N MET A 123 -9.72 15.44 -2.12
CA MET A 123 -10.61 16.13 -3.05
C MET A 123 -10.02 16.20 -4.46
N ALA A 124 -8.70 16.17 -4.61
CA ALA A 124 -8.07 16.05 -5.91
C ALA A 124 -8.32 14.67 -6.54
N GLU A 125 -8.33 13.60 -5.74
CA GLU A 125 -8.72 12.25 -6.18
C GLU A 125 -10.19 12.21 -6.61
N ARG A 126 -11.10 12.81 -5.83
CA ARG A 126 -12.52 12.92 -6.21
C ARG A 126 -12.75 13.71 -7.51
N ALA A 127 -11.91 14.68 -7.79
CA ALA A 127 -11.94 15.38 -9.08
C ALA A 127 -11.56 14.46 -10.25
N ALA A 128 -10.59 13.56 -10.06
CA ALA A 128 -10.23 12.55 -11.05
C ALA A 128 -11.35 11.51 -11.25
N ASP A 129 -12.01 11.09 -10.16
CA ASP A 129 -13.18 10.20 -10.23
C ASP A 129 -14.32 10.81 -11.04
N ALA A 130 -14.62 12.10 -10.81
CA ALA A 130 -15.61 12.83 -11.59
C ALA A 130 -15.25 12.91 -13.09
N GLU A 131 -13.97 13.05 -13.42
CA GLU A 131 -13.52 13.04 -14.82
C GLU A 131 -13.59 11.65 -15.46
N ASP A 132 -13.29 10.57 -14.74
CA ASP A 132 -13.47 9.19 -15.26
C ASP A 132 -14.95 8.91 -15.53
N LEU A 133 -15.84 9.26 -14.59
CA LEU A 133 -17.29 9.16 -14.76
C LEU A 133 -17.80 9.96 -15.95
N LYS A 134 -17.33 11.20 -16.11
CA LYS A 134 -17.67 12.04 -17.29
C LYS A 134 -17.32 11.32 -18.59
N GLN A 135 -16.12 10.80 -18.70
CA GLN A 135 -15.68 10.10 -19.91
C GLN A 135 -16.53 8.85 -20.19
N GLN A 136 -16.85 8.08 -19.15
CA GLN A 136 -17.70 6.90 -19.26
C GLN A 136 -19.11 7.24 -19.71
N LEU A 137 -19.74 8.25 -19.10
CA LEU A 137 -21.09 8.73 -19.46
C LEU A 137 -21.12 9.26 -20.89
N LEU A 138 -20.13 10.06 -21.28
CA LEU A 138 -20.07 10.61 -22.65
C LEU A 138 -19.90 9.51 -23.69
N ARG A 139 -19.07 8.51 -23.43
CA ARG A 139 -18.89 7.35 -24.29
C ARG A 139 -20.21 6.61 -24.51
N ILE A 140 -20.96 6.34 -23.45
CA ILE A 140 -22.27 5.67 -23.50
C ILE A 140 -23.29 6.56 -24.21
N CYS A 141 -23.39 7.82 -23.82
CA CYS A 141 -24.33 8.80 -24.39
C CYS A 141 -24.14 9.00 -25.89
N LEU A 142 -22.89 9.00 -26.36
CA LEU A 142 -22.56 9.18 -27.78
C LEU A 142 -22.54 7.87 -28.57
N GLY A 143 -22.75 6.72 -27.92
CA GLY A 143 -22.71 5.41 -28.56
C GLY A 143 -21.33 5.05 -29.11
N CYS A 144 -20.26 5.60 -28.53
CA CYS A 144 -18.91 5.35 -28.97
C CYS A 144 -18.43 3.96 -28.56
N GLY A 145 -17.78 3.26 -29.48
CA GLY A 145 -17.05 2.03 -29.15
C GLY A 145 -15.92 2.34 -28.18
N ARG A 146 -15.68 1.43 -27.24
CA ARG A 146 -14.58 1.54 -26.30
C ARG A 146 -13.26 1.11 -26.95
N GLN A 147 -12.20 1.89 -26.78
CA GLN A 147 -10.86 1.32 -26.85
C GLN A 147 -10.70 0.47 -25.59
N ASP A 148 -10.48 -0.83 -25.74
CA ASP A 148 -10.50 -1.78 -24.64
C ASP A 148 -9.12 -2.42 -24.50
N LEU A 149 -8.55 -2.37 -23.30
CA LEU A 149 -7.31 -3.05 -22.95
C LEU A 149 -7.54 -4.52 -22.57
N SER A 150 -8.78 -5.02 -22.65
CA SER A 150 -9.13 -6.42 -22.38
C SER A 150 -8.80 -7.37 -23.52
N VAL A 151 -8.65 -6.85 -24.77
CA VAL A 151 -8.31 -7.64 -25.94
C VAL A 151 -7.11 -7.01 -26.64
N LEU A 152 -5.95 -7.58 -26.42
CA LEU A 152 -4.68 -7.09 -26.98
C LEU A 152 -4.16 -8.05 -28.06
N PRO A 153 -3.46 -7.53 -29.08
CA PRO A 153 -2.96 -8.35 -30.19
C PRO A 153 -1.80 -9.29 -29.81
N GLY A 154 -1.33 -9.21 -28.58
CA GLY A 154 -0.20 -9.96 -28.04
C GLY A 154 0.47 -9.17 -26.92
N ASP A 155 1.70 -9.51 -26.59
CA ASP A 155 2.47 -8.83 -25.54
C ASP A 155 2.77 -7.38 -25.94
N VAL A 156 2.38 -6.43 -25.07
CA VAL A 156 2.48 -4.99 -25.34
C VAL A 156 3.02 -4.20 -24.13
N ILE A 157 3.60 -3.05 -24.43
CA ILE A 157 3.79 -1.94 -23.50
C ILE A 157 2.68 -0.92 -23.79
N VAL A 158 1.80 -0.69 -22.82
CA VAL A 158 0.73 0.31 -22.94
C VAL A 158 1.35 1.69 -22.75
N LEU A 159 1.17 2.55 -23.76
CA LEU A 159 1.57 3.95 -23.72
C LEU A 159 0.29 4.80 -23.70
N ALA A 160 0.07 5.53 -22.62
CA ALA A 160 -1.13 6.31 -22.39
C ALA A 160 -0.82 7.72 -21.89
N GLU A 161 -1.74 8.63 -22.07
CA GLU A 161 -1.67 9.93 -21.39
C GLU A 161 -1.83 9.74 -19.89
N GLU A 162 -2.87 9.05 -19.50
CA GLU A 162 -3.20 8.59 -18.16
C GLU A 162 -4.05 7.33 -18.27
N LEU A 163 -4.05 6.47 -17.26
CA LEU A 163 -4.94 5.32 -17.19
C LEU A 163 -5.90 5.53 -16.01
N THR A 164 -7.19 5.46 -16.31
CA THR A 164 -8.23 5.51 -15.29
C THR A 164 -8.34 4.19 -14.53
N PRO A 165 -8.95 4.19 -13.34
CA PRO A 165 -9.27 2.95 -12.63
C PRO A 165 -10.06 1.96 -13.49
N SER A 166 -11.03 2.46 -14.23
CA SER A 166 -11.85 1.66 -15.16
C SER A 166 -11.04 0.99 -16.28
N ASP A 167 -9.97 1.63 -16.77
CA ASP A 167 -9.09 1.07 -17.80
C ASP A 167 -8.20 -0.03 -17.22
N THR A 168 -7.68 0.19 -16.02
CA THR A 168 -6.74 -0.73 -15.37
C THR A 168 -7.39 -2.04 -14.94
N VAL A 169 -8.62 -2.01 -14.41
CA VAL A 169 -9.37 -3.22 -14.02
C VAL A 169 -9.69 -4.12 -15.22
N ARG A 170 -9.96 -3.52 -16.36
CA ARG A 170 -10.25 -4.27 -17.61
C ARG A 170 -9.02 -4.79 -18.31
N MET A 171 -7.85 -4.31 -17.96
CA MET A 171 -6.60 -4.62 -18.64
C MET A 171 -6.31 -6.13 -18.64
N ASP A 172 -5.91 -6.65 -19.81
CA ASP A 172 -5.40 -8.01 -19.94
C ASP A 172 -3.98 -8.10 -19.40
N THR A 173 -3.88 -8.42 -18.12
CA THR A 173 -2.61 -8.53 -17.39
C THR A 173 -1.70 -9.65 -17.90
N ALA A 174 -2.24 -10.60 -18.68
CA ALA A 174 -1.44 -11.65 -19.31
C ALA A 174 -0.58 -11.11 -20.46
N HIS A 175 -1.07 -10.09 -21.17
CA HIS A 175 -0.41 -9.51 -22.35
C HIS A 175 0.19 -8.13 -22.11
N VAL A 176 -0.23 -7.39 -21.07
CA VAL A 176 0.43 -6.12 -20.70
C VAL A 176 1.73 -6.39 -19.97
N LYS A 177 2.87 -6.14 -20.63
CA LYS A 177 4.22 -6.34 -20.09
C LYS A 177 4.82 -5.09 -19.47
N GLY A 178 4.27 -3.91 -19.78
CA GLY A 178 4.71 -2.65 -19.21
C GLY A 178 3.69 -1.54 -19.38
N ILE A 179 3.77 -0.53 -18.53
CA ILE A 179 2.90 0.66 -18.56
C ILE A 179 3.77 1.91 -18.55
N ALA A 180 3.53 2.81 -19.50
CA ALA A 180 4.20 4.10 -19.58
C ALA A 180 3.14 5.20 -19.72
N THR A 181 3.12 6.18 -18.79
CA THR A 181 2.15 7.27 -18.82
C THR A 181 2.83 8.63 -18.90
N ARG A 182 2.16 9.59 -19.54
CA ARG A 182 2.62 10.98 -19.59
C ARG A 182 2.28 11.73 -18.29
N LEU A 183 1.09 11.52 -17.79
CA LEU A 183 0.61 12.10 -16.55
C LEU A 183 0.68 11.07 -15.41
N GLY A 184 0.44 11.53 -14.20
CA GLY A 184 0.45 10.70 -12.99
C GLY A 184 1.83 10.65 -12.31
N GLY A 185 1.84 10.03 -11.16
CA GLY A 185 3.03 9.89 -10.30
C GLY A 185 3.03 8.56 -9.55
N ALA A 186 3.87 8.44 -8.52
CA ALA A 186 3.98 7.22 -7.73
C ALA A 186 2.70 6.87 -6.94
N THR A 187 1.84 7.85 -6.68
CA THR A 187 0.56 7.72 -5.99
C THR A 187 -0.63 7.51 -6.94
N ALA A 188 -0.45 7.68 -8.25
CA ALA A 188 -1.53 7.48 -9.22
C ALA A 188 -2.05 6.02 -9.18
N HIS A 189 -3.35 5.83 -9.40
CA HIS A 189 -3.99 4.50 -9.40
C HIS A 189 -3.29 3.51 -10.33
N SER A 190 -2.91 3.94 -11.53
CA SER A 190 -2.16 3.11 -12.48
C SER A 190 -0.82 2.63 -11.92
N ALA A 191 -0.13 3.45 -11.13
CA ALA A 191 1.13 3.10 -10.48
C ALA A 191 0.94 2.10 -9.33
N ILE A 192 -0.13 2.26 -8.55
CA ILE A 192 -0.50 1.33 -7.46
C ILE A 192 -0.82 -0.04 -8.05
N ILE A 193 -1.67 -0.09 -9.07
CA ILE A 193 -2.07 -1.33 -9.74
C ILE A 193 -0.87 -2.01 -10.41
N ALA A 194 -0.01 -1.25 -11.10
CA ALA A 194 1.20 -1.81 -11.70
C ALA A 194 2.11 -2.48 -10.66
N ARG A 195 2.28 -1.87 -9.48
CA ARG A 195 3.03 -2.47 -8.37
C ARG A 195 2.37 -3.72 -7.81
N THR A 196 1.06 -3.69 -7.60
CA THR A 196 0.28 -4.85 -7.11
C THR A 196 0.41 -6.02 -8.06
N LEU A 197 0.28 -5.80 -9.35
CA LEU A 197 0.39 -6.82 -10.38
C LEU A 197 1.85 -7.18 -10.73
N GLY A 198 2.83 -6.38 -10.30
CA GLY A 198 4.24 -6.58 -10.63
C GLY A 198 4.58 -6.29 -12.09
N ILE A 199 3.83 -5.38 -12.73
CA ILE A 199 4.05 -4.92 -14.09
C ILE A 199 5.03 -3.74 -14.05
N PRO A 200 6.15 -3.75 -14.82
CA PRO A 200 7.05 -2.62 -14.93
C PRO A 200 6.30 -1.35 -15.38
N ALA A 201 6.52 -0.23 -14.68
CA ALA A 201 5.82 1.00 -15.03
C ALA A 201 6.66 2.26 -14.82
N ALA A 202 6.44 3.26 -15.68
CA ALA A 202 7.01 4.59 -15.59
C ALA A 202 5.96 5.67 -15.85
N ALA A 203 6.02 6.77 -15.11
CA ALA A 203 5.14 7.92 -15.27
C ALA A 203 5.93 9.19 -15.59
N GLY A 204 5.26 10.22 -16.12
CA GLY A 204 5.91 11.48 -16.50
C GLY A 204 6.76 11.36 -17.77
N ILE A 205 6.43 10.47 -18.68
CA ILE A 205 7.14 10.31 -19.94
C ILE A 205 6.58 11.29 -20.97
N ASP A 206 7.32 12.34 -21.24
CA ASP A 206 6.96 13.37 -22.21
C ASP A 206 7.58 13.15 -23.60
N GLY A 207 6.97 13.75 -24.64
CA GLY A 207 7.56 13.86 -25.98
C GLY A 207 7.09 12.84 -27.02
N TRP A 208 6.09 12.00 -26.69
CA TRP A 208 5.63 10.91 -27.57
C TRP A 208 4.28 11.15 -28.31
N GLN A 209 3.78 12.33 -28.39
CA GLN A 209 2.42 12.71 -28.85
C GLN A 209 2.07 12.34 -30.32
N THR A 210 2.54 11.22 -30.83
CA THR A 210 2.27 10.81 -32.20
C THR A 210 1.70 9.40 -32.28
N GLU A 211 0.60 9.23 -33.04
CA GLU A 211 0.02 7.93 -33.37
C GLU A 211 1.00 6.99 -34.14
N ALA A 212 2.08 7.57 -34.65
CA ALA A 212 3.12 6.84 -35.36
C ALA A 212 3.87 5.80 -34.52
N LEU A 213 3.77 5.86 -33.17
CA LEU A 213 4.49 4.95 -32.28
C LEU A 213 3.78 3.61 -32.04
N ASN A 214 2.52 3.51 -32.40
CA ASN A 214 1.75 2.29 -32.21
C ASN A 214 2.36 1.12 -33.01
N GLY A 215 2.64 0.01 -32.35
CA GLY A 215 3.26 -1.18 -32.94
C GLY A 215 4.80 -1.15 -33.01
N HIS A 216 5.45 -0.05 -32.63
CA HIS A 216 6.91 0.01 -32.54
C HIS A 216 7.42 -0.80 -31.35
N MET A 217 8.57 -1.47 -31.52
CA MET A 217 9.22 -2.16 -30.41
C MET A 217 9.75 -1.17 -29.39
N ALA A 218 9.56 -1.47 -28.11
CA ALA A 218 10.11 -0.64 -27.05
C ALA A 218 10.67 -1.47 -25.89
N ILE A 219 11.61 -0.88 -25.17
CA ILE A 219 12.12 -1.37 -23.90
C ILE A 219 11.72 -0.37 -22.82
N LEU A 220 11.04 -0.86 -21.78
CA LEU A 220 10.67 -0.10 -20.60
C LEU A 220 11.49 -0.60 -19.40
N ASP A 221 12.20 0.31 -18.76
CA ASP A 221 12.84 0.11 -17.45
C ASP A 221 12.02 0.83 -16.38
N GLY A 222 11.26 0.08 -15.62
CA GLY A 222 10.37 0.62 -14.59
C GLY A 222 11.11 1.06 -13.33
N ALA A 223 12.37 0.65 -13.13
CA ALA A 223 13.20 1.12 -12.01
C ALA A 223 13.77 2.50 -12.31
N ASP A 224 14.36 2.65 -13.51
CA ASP A 224 14.98 3.92 -13.94
C ASP A 224 13.94 4.89 -14.54
N GLY A 225 12.73 4.43 -14.87
CA GLY A 225 11.70 5.23 -15.53
C GLY A 225 12.02 5.57 -16.98
N THR A 226 12.74 4.71 -17.70
CA THR A 226 13.12 4.98 -19.09
C THR A 226 12.30 4.15 -20.08
N LEU A 227 11.86 4.80 -21.18
CA LEU A 227 11.26 4.16 -22.32
C LEU A 227 12.13 4.37 -23.56
N THR A 228 12.66 3.28 -24.12
CA THR A 228 13.46 3.30 -25.35
C THR A 228 12.65 2.70 -26.48
N VAL A 229 12.33 3.49 -27.51
CA VAL A 229 11.57 3.07 -28.69
C VAL A 229 12.52 2.80 -29.85
N ASP A 230 12.23 1.76 -30.62
CA ASP A 230 13.09 1.22 -31.67
C ASP A 230 14.54 1.03 -31.18
N PRO A 231 14.71 0.14 -30.17
CA PRO A 231 16.02 -0.10 -29.59
C PRO A 231 16.99 -0.65 -30.65
N THR A 232 18.23 -0.23 -30.56
CA THR A 232 19.32 -0.78 -31.38
C THR A 232 19.61 -2.24 -30.99
N ASP A 233 20.35 -2.95 -31.82
CA ASP A 233 20.80 -4.32 -31.51
C ASP A 233 21.60 -4.37 -30.21
N GLU A 234 22.40 -3.34 -29.91
CA GLU A 234 23.20 -3.23 -28.70
C GLU A 234 22.30 -3.02 -27.45
N GLU A 235 21.29 -2.13 -27.54
CA GLU A 235 20.31 -1.91 -26.46
C GLU A 235 19.47 -3.16 -26.23
N THR A 236 19.08 -3.87 -27.27
CA THR A 236 18.36 -5.13 -27.20
C THR A 236 19.19 -6.22 -26.53
N ALA A 237 20.48 -6.34 -26.87
CA ALA A 237 21.38 -7.30 -26.25
C ALA A 237 21.62 -6.97 -24.75
N CYS A 238 21.74 -5.69 -24.43
CA CYS A 238 21.84 -5.23 -23.04
C CYS A 238 20.58 -5.59 -22.23
N TYR A 239 19.39 -5.33 -22.78
CA TYR A 239 18.12 -5.74 -22.17
C TYR A 239 18.06 -7.25 -21.94
N GLN A 240 18.37 -8.06 -22.96
CA GLN A 240 18.34 -9.52 -22.87
C GLN A 240 19.28 -10.04 -21.79
N SER A 241 20.49 -9.47 -21.70
CA SER A 241 21.45 -9.81 -20.64
C SER A 241 20.93 -9.46 -19.25
N ARG A 242 20.41 -8.25 -19.06
CA ARG A 242 19.83 -7.81 -17.78
C ARG A 242 18.59 -8.64 -17.40
N LYS A 243 17.74 -8.96 -18.37
CA LYS A 243 16.56 -9.81 -18.17
C LYS A 243 16.95 -11.23 -17.78
N ALA A 244 17.89 -11.85 -18.50
CA ALA A 244 18.38 -13.18 -18.17
C ALA A 244 19.05 -13.23 -16.78
N GLN A 245 19.77 -12.19 -16.40
CA GLN A 245 20.34 -12.08 -15.06
C GLN A 245 19.23 -11.97 -14.01
N ALA A 246 18.23 -11.11 -14.20
CA ALA A 246 17.10 -10.96 -13.28
C ALA A 246 16.30 -12.27 -13.14
N ASP A 247 16.06 -12.97 -14.24
CA ASP A 247 15.36 -14.27 -14.26
C ASP A 247 16.19 -15.36 -13.54
N CYS A 248 17.51 -15.37 -13.75
CA CYS A 248 18.42 -16.28 -13.04
C CYS A 248 18.45 -15.98 -11.53
N GLU A 249 18.48 -14.70 -11.15
CA GLU A 249 18.40 -14.29 -9.74
C GLU A 249 17.04 -14.67 -9.13
N ALA A 250 15.93 -14.47 -9.83
CA ALA A 250 14.61 -14.89 -9.39
C ALA A 250 14.51 -16.40 -9.19
N GLN A 251 15.05 -17.21 -10.12
CA GLN A 251 15.13 -18.67 -9.98
C GLN A 251 16.03 -19.09 -8.82
N ALA A 252 17.17 -18.41 -8.65
CA ALA A 252 18.05 -18.67 -7.52
C ALA A 252 17.41 -18.35 -6.17
N LEU A 253 16.49 -17.37 -6.12
CA LEU A 253 15.74 -17.01 -4.92
C LEU A 253 14.62 -18.01 -4.58
N GLU A 254 14.12 -18.75 -5.57
CA GLU A 254 13.04 -19.74 -5.35
C GLU A 254 13.47 -20.80 -4.31
N ALA A 255 14.72 -21.26 -4.37
CA ALA A 255 15.26 -22.21 -3.40
C ALA A 255 15.26 -21.65 -1.97
N PHE A 256 15.36 -20.33 -1.81
CA PHE A 256 15.40 -19.67 -0.50
C PHE A 256 14.01 -19.41 0.11
N ARG A 257 12.93 -19.78 -0.57
CA ARG A 257 11.58 -19.75 0.02
C ARG A 257 11.36 -20.83 1.09
N THR A 258 12.08 -21.94 0.97
CA THR A 258 11.90 -23.11 1.87
C THR A 258 13.13 -23.41 2.73
N CYS A 259 14.27 -22.71 2.51
CA CYS A 259 15.45 -22.88 3.33
C CYS A 259 15.24 -22.33 4.75
N PRO A 260 15.88 -22.92 5.77
CA PRO A 260 15.90 -22.33 7.10
C PRO A 260 16.51 -20.93 7.10
N SER A 261 15.96 -20.04 7.91
CA SER A 261 16.51 -18.70 8.14
C SER A 261 17.62 -18.79 9.17
N GLN A 262 18.86 -18.80 8.70
CA GLN A 262 20.05 -18.88 9.54
C GLN A 262 21.27 -18.28 8.83
N THR A 263 22.26 -17.89 9.60
CA THR A 263 23.57 -17.49 9.07
C THR A 263 24.34 -18.72 8.58
N LYS A 264 25.44 -18.50 7.85
CA LYS A 264 26.32 -19.56 7.34
C LYS A 264 26.88 -20.48 8.42
N ASP A 265 27.10 -19.96 9.60
CA ASP A 265 27.59 -20.69 10.79
C ASP A 265 26.45 -21.22 11.69
N GLY A 266 25.19 -21.14 11.21
CA GLY A 266 24.04 -21.81 11.83
C GLY A 266 23.34 -21.02 12.93
N ALA A 267 23.62 -19.73 13.11
CA ALA A 267 22.84 -18.90 14.04
C ALA A 267 21.43 -18.70 13.47
N ALA A 268 20.41 -19.10 14.23
CA ALA A 268 19.02 -19.01 13.84
C ALA A 268 18.53 -17.56 13.79
N LEU A 269 17.73 -17.25 12.77
CA LEU A 269 17.08 -15.97 12.54
C LEU A 269 15.61 -16.20 12.19
N GLU A 270 14.79 -15.20 12.35
CA GLU A 270 13.42 -15.17 11.81
C GLU A 270 13.35 -14.09 10.71
N ILE A 271 12.95 -14.47 9.49
CA ILE A 271 12.73 -13.53 8.39
C ILE A 271 11.26 -13.51 8.07
N CYS A 272 10.61 -12.48 8.58
CA CYS A 272 9.17 -12.32 8.63
C CYS A 272 8.64 -11.36 7.56
N ALA A 273 7.33 -11.37 7.38
CA ALA A 273 6.64 -10.48 6.46
C ALA A 273 5.90 -9.36 7.20
N ASN A 274 5.85 -8.18 6.58
CA ASN A 274 4.91 -7.11 6.93
C ASN A 274 3.68 -7.25 6.06
N ILE A 275 2.50 -7.21 6.65
CA ILE A 275 1.21 -7.28 5.94
C ILE A 275 0.24 -6.20 6.46
N GLY A 276 -0.68 -5.77 5.59
CA GLY A 276 -1.77 -4.85 5.93
C GLY A 276 -3.13 -5.54 5.91
N THR A 277 -3.28 -6.62 5.13
CA THR A 277 -4.54 -7.34 4.97
C THR A 277 -4.38 -8.83 5.27
N PRO A 278 -5.46 -9.54 5.65
CA PRO A 278 -5.42 -11.00 5.85
C PRO A 278 -5.01 -11.78 4.59
N GLN A 279 -5.34 -11.28 3.40
CA GLN A 279 -5.01 -11.89 2.11
C GLN A 279 -3.48 -11.88 1.85
N GLU A 280 -2.78 -10.87 2.32
CA GLU A 280 -1.31 -10.79 2.20
C GLU A 280 -0.59 -11.86 3.02
N ALA A 281 -1.25 -12.48 4.03
CA ALA A 281 -0.70 -13.63 4.73
C ALA A 281 -0.43 -14.82 3.78
N GLN A 282 -1.26 -14.99 2.74
CA GLN A 282 -1.01 -16.00 1.70
C GLN A 282 0.26 -15.69 0.90
N GLN A 283 0.50 -14.41 0.62
CA GLN A 283 1.74 -13.99 -0.04
C GLN A 283 2.96 -14.20 0.86
N ALA A 284 2.84 -13.87 2.16
CA ALA A 284 3.89 -14.16 3.13
C ALA A 284 4.29 -15.65 3.12
N MET A 285 3.30 -16.55 3.15
CA MET A 285 3.53 -17.99 3.05
C MET A 285 4.14 -18.39 1.71
N LYS A 286 3.64 -17.86 0.60
CA LYS A 286 4.17 -18.11 -0.76
C LYS A 286 5.64 -17.73 -0.89
N TYR A 287 6.07 -16.63 -0.29
CA TYR A 287 7.47 -16.19 -0.29
C TYR A 287 8.29 -16.83 0.84
N GLY A 288 7.70 -17.73 1.62
CA GLY A 288 8.39 -18.51 2.63
C GLY A 288 8.75 -17.75 3.89
N ALA A 289 8.00 -16.73 4.27
CA ALA A 289 8.22 -16.03 5.54
C ALA A 289 8.12 -16.98 6.74
N ASP A 290 8.95 -16.76 7.76
CA ASP A 290 8.95 -17.54 8.99
C ASP A 290 7.80 -17.14 9.91
N GLY A 291 7.22 -15.95 9.70
CA GLY A 291 6.10 -15.41 10.42
C GLY A 291 5.62 -14.10 9.79
N VAL A 292 4.66 -13.47 10.43
CA VAL A 292 4.27 -12.07 10.20
C VAL A 292 4.80 -11.27 11.38
N GLY A 293 5.86 -10.49 11.16
CA GLY A 293 6.47 -9.65 12.19
C GLY A 293 5.73 -8.31 12.37
N LEU A 294 4.86 -7.96 11.41
CA LEU A 294 3.99 -6.79 11.51
C LEU A 294 2.70 -7.00 10.71
N PHE A 295 1.57 -7.17 11.41
CA PHE A 295 0.26 -6.92 10.82
C PHE A 295 -0.15 -5.49 11.16
N ARG A 296 -0.29 -4.64 10.14
CA ARG A 296 -0.70 -3.24 10.26
C ARG A 296 -2.21 -3.16 10.38
N SER A 297 -2.73 -3.11 11.60
CA SER A 297 -4.18 -3.14 11.86
C SER A 297 -4.91 -1.88 11.42
N GLU A 298 -4.21 -0.77 11.19
CA GLU A 298 -4.80 0.49 10.74
C GLU A 298 -5.58 0.37 9.44
N PHE A 299 -5.20 -0.52 8.54
CA PHE A 299 -5.93 -0.76 7.29
C PHE A 299 -7.37 -1.29 7.50
N LEU A 300 -7.66 -1.87 8.66
CA LEU A 300 -9.03 -2.27 9.00
C LEU A 300 -9.91 -1.08 9.44
N PHE A 301 -9.30 0.06 9.71
CA PHE A 301 -9.96 1.27 10.23
C PHE A 301 -10.04 2.38 9.19
N MET A 302 -9.21 2.32 8.15
CA MET A 302 -9.16 3.33 7.09
C MET A 302 -10.27 3.09 6.08
N ASP A 303 -10.63 4.12 5.32
CA ASP A 303 -11.57 4.10 4.18
C ASP A 303 -12.96 3.52 4.51
N ARG A 304 -13.48 3.87 5.70
CA ARG A 304 -14.77 3.39 6.22
C ARG A 304 -15.58 4.53 6.84
N ASP A 305 -16.89 4.42 6.73
CA ASP A 305 -17.86 5.36 7.34
C ASP A 305 -18.11 5.06 8.83
N ALA A 306 -17.70 3.88 9.32
CA ALA A 306 -17.86 3.47 10.72
C ALA A 306 -16.63 2.70 11.20
N LEU A 307 -16.33 2.77 12.50
CA LEU A 307 -15.26 1.98 13.11
C LEU A 307 -15.53 0.47 12.94
N PRO A 308 -14.50 -0.35 12.69
CA PRO A 308 -14.66 -1.79 12.57
C PRO A 308 -15.14 -2.39 13.90
N THR A 309 -16.14 -3.25 13.81
CA THR A 309 -16.65 -4.00 14.96
C THR A 309 -15.60 -4.99 15.51
N GLU A 310 -15.82 -5.50 16.73
CA GLU A 310 -14.99 -6.59 17.27
C GLU A 310 -14.98 -7.82 16.36
N ASP A 311 -16.14 -8.15 15.78
CA ASP A 311 -16.27 -9.35 14.94
C ASP A 311 -15.56 -9.20 13.59
N GLU A 312 -15.62 -8.05 12.95
CA GLU A 312 -14.88 -7.78 11.70
C GLU A 312 -13.37 -7.87 11.93
N GLN A 313 -12.86 -7.26 13.00
CA GLN A 313 -11.45 -7.35 13.37
C GLN A 313 -11.05 -8.79 13.71
N PHE A 314 -11.88 -9.51 14.47
CA PHE A 314 -11.65 -10.90 14.81
C PHE A 314 -11.54 -11.78 13.56
N GLU A 315 -12.47 -11.64 12.60
CA GLU A 315 -12.43 -12.43 11.35
C GLU A 315 -11.16 -12.15 10.54
N ALA A 316 -10.72 -10.90 10.47
CA ALA A 316 -9.47 -10.53 9.81
C ALA A 316 -8.25 -11.18 10.48
N TYR A 317 -8.12 -11.06 11.79
CA TYR A 317 -7.00 -11.62 12.55
C TYR A 317 -7.03 -13.15 12.58
N ARG A 318 -8.22 -13.77 12.70
CA ARG A 318 -8.42 -15.23 12.62
C ARG A 318 -7.98 -15.77 11.28
N THR A 319 -8.41 -15.14 10.19
CA THR A 319 -8.05 -15.55 8.82
C THR A 319 -6.54 -15.51 8.62
N ALA A 320 -5.89 -14.44 9.05
CA ALA A 320 -4.43 -14.33 9.00
C ALA A 320 -3.74 -15.41 9.87
N ALA A 321 -4.20 -15.63 11.11
CA ALA A 321 -3.63 -16.61 12.01
C ALA A 321 -3.75 -18.05 11.46
N GLN A 322 -4.90 -18.42 10.91
CA GLN A 322 -5.12 -19.72 10.27
C GLN A 322 -4.24 -19.89 9.03
N THR A 323 -4.11 -18.84 8.19
CA THR A 323 -3.26 -18.86 7.00
C THR A 323 -1.79 -19.06 7.37
N MET A 324 -1.34 -18.49 8.48
CA MET A 324 0.04 -18.66 8.97
C MET A 324 0.34 -20.05 9.53
N ALA A 325 -0.66 -20.89 9.73
CA ALA A 325 -0.52 -22.31 10.05
C ALA A 325 0.42 -22.61 11.24
N GLY A 326 0.29 -21.85 12.33
CA GLY A 326 1.07 -21.98 13.55
C GLY A 326 2.38 -21.18 13.59
N LYS A 327 2.74 -20.48 12.50
CA LYS A 327 3.82 -19.50 12.51
C LYS A 327 3.38 -18.22 13.23
N PRO A 328 4.31 -17.43 13.81
CA PRO A 328 3.97 -16.23 14.54
C PRO A 328 3.22 -15.20 13.68
N LEU A 329 2.22 -14.58 14.29
CA LEU A 329 1.49 -13.43 13.75
C LEU A 329 1.52 -12.30 14.78
N ILE A 330 2.35 -11.28 14.55
CA ILE A 330 2.44 -10.10 15.41
C ILE A 330 1.45 -9.05 14.92
N ILE A 331 0.41 -8.77 15.70
CA ILE A 331 -0.59 -7.76 15.41
C ILE A 331 -0.21 -6.48 16.16
N ARG A 332 0.07 -5.41 15.42
CA ARG A 332 0.24 -4.08 15.98
C ARG A 332 -1.15 -3.49 16.26
N THR A 333 -1.37 -3.03 17.48
CA THR A 333 -2.60 -2.28 17.79
C THR A 333 -2.64 -0.97 17.01
N LEU A 334 -3.80 -0.37 16.91
CA LEU A 334 -4.08 0.77 16.04
C LEU A 334 -3.02 1.87 16.14
N ASP A 335 -2.41 2.21 15.00
CA ASP A 335 -1.45 3.29 14.85
C ASP A 335 -1.99 4.33 13.84
N VAL A 336 -2.89 5.17 14.32
CA VAL A 336 -3.53 6.27 13.60
C VAL A 336 -3.22 7.59 14.28
N GLY A 337 -3.25 8.66 13.51
CA GLY A 337 -2.76 9.99 13.85
C GLY A 337 -1.50 10.33 13.03
N GLY A 338 -1.05 11.56 13.05
CA GLY A 338 0.00 12.04 12.17
C GLY A 338 -0.52 12.23 10.74
N ASP A 339 -0.01 11.42 9.82
CA ASP A 339 -0.40 11.38 8.40
C ASP A 339 -1.66 10.55 8.14
N LYS A 340 -2.06 9.69 9.08
CA LYS A 340 -3.20 8.78 8.94
C LYS A 340 -4.42 9.32 9.66
N LYS A 341 -5.38 9.81 8.92
CA LYS A 341 -6.66 10.31 9.45
C LYS A 341 -7.69 9.18 9.48
N LEU A 342 -8.53 9.15 10.52
CA LEU A 342 -9.75 8.36 10.55
C LEU A 342 -10.93 9.29 10.31
N PRO A 343 -11.66 9.17 9.19
CA PRO A 343 -12.85 10.00 8.94
C PRO A 343 -13.93 9.84 10.02
N THR A 344 -13.97 8.67 10.65
CA THR A 344 -14.92 8.29 11.69
C THR A 344 -14.60 8.81 13.08
N LEU A 345 -13.43 9.44 13.28
CA LEU A 345 -13.00 9.95 14.57
C LEU A 345 -12.54 11.40 14.42
N GLU A 346 -13.26 12.33 15.04
CA GLU A 346 -12.86 13.73 15.11
C GLU A 346 -11.65 13.88 16.06
N LEU A 347 -10.47 13.85 15.48
CA LEU A 347 -9.23 14.14 16.21
C LEU A 347 -9.02 15.66 16.28
N PRO A 348 -8.49 16.18 17.40
CA PRO A 348 -8.19 17.60 17.52
C PRO A 348 -7.16 18.01 16.45
N HIS A 349 -7.31 19.23 15.94
CA HIS A 349 -6.29 19.79 15.05
C HIS A 349 -5.00 20.03 15.83
N GLU A 350 -3.91 19.49 15.37
CA GLU A 350 -2.59 19.62 15.98
C GLU A 350 -1.59 20.29 15.01
N GLU A 351 -0.75 21.17 15.51
CA GLU A 351 0.31 21.81 14.71
C GLU A 351 1.44 20.84 14.35
N ASN A 352 1.66 19.80 15.16
CA ASN A 352 2.68 18.77 14.98
C ASN A 352 2.09 17.37 15.20
N PRO A 353 1.26 16.86 14.28
CA PRO A 353 0.49 15.62 14.48
C PRO A 353 1.36 14.39 14.77
N PHE A 354 2.57 14.31 14.18
CA PHE A 354 3.50 13.21 14.46
C PHE A 354 4.01 13.19 15.91
N LEU A 355 4.06 14.33 16.60
CA LEU A 355 4.45 14.44 18.00
C LEU A 355 3.25 14.42 18.96
N GLY A 356 2.04 14.34 18.43
CA GLY A 356 0.81 14.58 19.13
C GLY A 356 0.04 13.32 19.56
N PHE A 357 -1.27 13.39 19.37
CA PHE A 357 -2.26 12.43 19.82
C PHE A 357 -2.46 11.31 18.81
N ARG A 358 -1.55 10.32 18.83
CA ARG A 358 -1.58 9.16 17.91
C ARG A 358 -1.35 7.84 18.64
N ALA A 359 -1.70 6.76 17.96
CA ALA A 359 -1.44 5.39 18.35
C ALA A 359 -1.87 5.09 19.80
N ILE A 360 -0.98 4.55 20.62
CA ILE A 360 -1.29 4.18 22.01
C ILE A 360 -1.79 5.36 22.85
N ARG A 361 -1.35 6.59 22.58
CA ARG A 361 -1.82 7.78 23.29
C ARG A 361 -3.31 8.03 23.05
N MET A 362 -3.74 7.79 21.81
CA MET A 362 -5.13 7.91 21.39
C MET A 362 -5.94 6.73 21.90
N THR A 363 -5.49 5.50 21.73
CA THR A 363 -6.28 4.31 22.09
C THR A 363 -6.46 4.16 23.62
N LEU A 364 -5.49 4.58 24.45
CA LEU A 364 -5.67 4.62 25.91
C LEU A 364 -6.72 5.67 26.32
N SER A 365 -6.84 6.78 25.58
CA SER A 365 -7.85 7.82 25.85
C SER A 365 -9.22 7.47 25.28
N HIS A 366 -9.30 6.50 24.34
CA HIS A 366 -10.51 6.01 23.69
C HIS A 366 -10.69 4.49 23.89
N PRO A 367 -10.96 4.05 25.14
CA PRO A 367 -11.10 2.62 25.43
C PRO A 367 -12.25 1.95 24.67
N GLU A 368 -13.24 2.70 24.20
CA GLU A 368 -14.32 2.23 23.32
C GLU A 368 -13.83 1.76 21.96
N ILE A 369 -12.69 2.25 21.48
CA ILE A 369 -12.02 1.79 20.26
C ILE A 369 -11.03 0.66 20.60
N PHE A 370 -10.32 0.79 21.71
CA PHE A 370 -9.22 -0.11 22.04
C PHE A 370 -9.70 -1.47 22.56
N ARG A 371 -10.75 -1.51 23.40
CA ARG A 371 -11.29 -2.76 23.95
C ARG A 371 -11.77 -3.74 22.87
N PRO A 372 -12.57 -3.34 21.86
CA PRO A 372 -12.94 -4.26 20.78
C PRO A 372 -11.73 -4.84 20.03
N GLN A 373 -10.69 -4.04 19.79
CA GLN A 373 -9.47 -4.52 19.14
C GLN A 373 -8.74 -5.56 20.00
N LEU A 374 -8.55 -5.30 21.29
CA LEU A 374 -7.90 -6.24 22.21
C LEU A 374 -8.69 -7.55 22.33
N ARG A 375 -10.02 -7.48 22.39
CA ARG A 375 -10.90 -8.65 22.40
C ARG A 375 -10.75 -9.47 21.12
N ALA A 376 -10.76 -8.81 19.97
CA ALA A 376 -10.57 -9.47 18.66
C ALA A 376 -9.22 -10.21 18.58
N ILE A 377 -8.13 -9.58 19.06
CA ILE A 377 -6.80 -10.20 19.11
C ILE A 377 -6.78 -11.43 20.03
N LEU A 378 -7.34 -11.32 21.25
CA LEU A 378 -7.43 -12.42 22.21
C LEU A 378 -8.24 -13.61 21.66
N ARG A 379 -9.35 -13.34 20.99
CA ARG A 379 -10.18 -14.36 20.32
C ARG A 379 -9.41 -15.03 19.17
N ALA A 380 -8.70 -14.24 18.36
CA ALA A 380 -7.91 -14.78 17.24
C ALA A 380 -6.75 -15.68 17.71
N ALA A 381 -6.21 -15.45 18.92
CA ALA A 381 -5.15 -16.26 19.49
C ALA A 381 -5.57 -17.73 19.76
N ALA A 382 -6.86 -18.04 19.80
CA ALA A 382 -7.32 -19.43 19.83
C ALA A 382 -7.04 -20.21 18.54
N TYR A 383 -6.64 -19.53 17.45
CA TYR A 383 -6.48 -20.10 16.11
C TYR A 383 -5.02 -20.11 15.60
N GLY A 384 -4.05 -19.60 16.37
CA GLY A 384 -2.63 -19.58 15.97
C GLY A 384 -1.72 -18.91 17.01
N ASP A 385 -0.42 -18.81 16.70
CA ASP A 385 0.56 -18.06 17.54
C ASP A 385 0.39 -16.55 17.29
N VAL A 386 -0.64 -15.97 17.90
CA VAL A 386 -0.93 -14.53 17.82
C VAL A 386 -0.19 -13.81 18.93
N ARG A 387 0.47 -12.71 18.58
CA ARG A 387 1.21 -11.83 19.49
C ARG A 387 0.68 -10.41 19.33
N VAL A 388 0.57 -9.67 20.41
CA VAL A 388 0.18 -8.25 20.40
C VAL A 388 1.38 -7.34 20.55
N MET A 389 1.42 -6.27 19.78
CA MET A 389 2.47 -5.27 19.81
C MET A 389 1.87 -3.87 19.97
N PHE A 390 2.28 -3.16 21.03
CA PHE A 390 1.83 -1.79 21.26
C PHE A 390 2.77 -0.78 20.59
N PRO A 391 2.24 0.09 19.68
CA PRO A 391 3.01 1.15 19.02
C PRO A 391 3.21 2.36 19.94
N MET A 392 4.17 3.22 19.61
CA MET A 392 4.38 4.56 20.21
C MET A 392 4.47 4.59 21.74
N ILE A 393 4.96 3.51 22.35
CA ILE A 393 5.22 3.48 23.80
C ILE A 393 6.41 4.39 24.13
N GLY A 394 6.17 5.40 24.96
CA GLY A 394 7.20 6.35 25.40
C GLY A 394 7.44 6.31 26.91
N SER A 395 6.60 5.61 27.71
CA SER A 395 6.75 5.49 29.16
C SER A 395 6.28 4.14 29.68
N MET A 396 6.80 3.75 30.86
CA MET A 396 6.37 2.53 31.54
C MET A 396 4.90 2.55 31.93
N ASP A 397 4.35 3.72 32.24
CA ASP A 397 2.95 3.86 32.62
C ASP A 397 2.03 3.53 31.45
N GLN A 398 2.34 4.02 30.24
CA GLN A 398 1.59 3.68 29.02
C GLN A 398 1.60 2.16 28.77
N LEU A 399 2.77 1.51 28.88
CA LEU A 399 2.86 0.06 28.69
C LEU A 399 2.02 -0.70 29.73
N ARG A 400 2.09 -0.30 31.00
CA ARG A 400 1.35 -0.95 32.09
C ARG A 400 -0.14 -0.76 31.94
N GLU A 401 -0.59 0.41 31.54
CA GLU A 401 -2.00 0.71 31.29
C GLU A 401 -2.54 -0.13 30.12
N ALA A 402 -1.82 -0.20 29.00
CA ALA A 402 -2.20 -1.05 27.86
C ALA A 402 -2.28 -2.54 28.26
N LYS A 403 -1.31 -3.04 29.01
CA LYS A 403 -1.31 -4.41 29.55
C LYS A 403 -2.45 -4.65 30.54
N ALA A 404 -2.82 -3.66 31.33
CA ALA A 404 -3.95 -3.76 32.27
C ALA A 404 -5.27 -3.90 31.52
N LEU A 405 -5.48 -3.08 30.47
CA LEU A 405 -6.65 -3.20 29.59
C LEU A 405 -6.71 -4.55 28.87
N LEU A 406 -5.59 -5.06 28.37
CA LEU A 406 -5.54 -6.37 27.73
C LEU A 406 -5.97 -7.49 28.71
N ARG A 407 -5.45 -7.48 29.94
CA ARG A 407 -5.82 -8.45 30.99
C ARG A 407 -7.30 -8.32 31.39
N GLU A 408 -7.82 -7.10 31.48
CA GLU A 408 -9.24 -6.85 31.74
C GLU A 408 -10.11 -7.52 30.68
N GLN A 409 -9.76 -7.36 29.40
CA GLN A 409 -10.52 -7.96 28.31
C GLN A 409 -10.38 -9.49 28.28
N GLU A 410 -9.21 -10.03 28.59
CA GLU A 410 -9.02 -11.48 28.71
C GLU A 410 -9.92 -12.08 29.79
N GLN A 411 -9.96 -11.46 31.00
CA GLN A 411 -10.82 -11.90 32.09
C GLN A 411 -12.31 -11.79 31.73
N THR A 412 -12.70 -10.74 31.00
CA THR A 412 -14.07 -10.53 30.56
C THR A 412 -14.48 -11.62 29.58
N LEU A 413 -13.66 -11.91 28.55
CA LEU A 413 -13.93 -12.98 27.58
C LEU A 413 -14.01 -14.37 28.24
N GLN A 414 -13.14 -14.65 29.22
CA GLN A 414 -13.18 -15.87 30.01
C GLN A 414 -14.49 -15.99 30.80
N ALA A 415 -14.95 -14.92 31.42
CA ALA A 415 -16.23 -14.88 32.15
C ALA A 415 -17.45 -15.06 31.21
N GLU A 416 -17.36 -14.55 30.00
CA GLU A 416 -18.37 -14.72 28.94
C GLU A 416 -18.33 -16.13 28.30
N GLY A 417 -17.32 -16.94 28.60
CA GLY A 417 -17.13 -18.27 27.99
C GLY A 417 -16.69 -18.22 26.53
N VAL A 418 -16.12 -17.08 26.09
CA VAL A 418 -15.61 -16.91 24.73
C VAL A 418 -14.20 -17.53 24.63
N PRO A 419 -13.91 -18.38 23.64
CA PRO A 419 -12.59 -18.99 23.49
C PRO A 419 -11.50 -17.93 23.21
N THR A 420 -10.40 -18.03 23.96
CA THR A 420 -9.19 -17.23 23.79
C THR A 420 -7.95 -18.11 23.77
N GLY A 421 -6.84 -17.61 23.23
CA GLY A 421 -5.53 -18.27 23.29
C GLY A 421 -4.52 -17.42 24.08
N PRO A 422 -3.36 -18.00 24.45
CA PRO A 422 -2.29 -17.25 25.09
C PRO A 422 -1.71 -16.22 24.12
N VAL A 423 -1.52 -14.98 24.59
CA VAL A 423 -0.96 -13.88 23.79
C VAL A 423 0.33 -13.40 24.41
N LYS A 424 1.42 -13.41 23.64
CA LYS A 424 2.67 -12.73 24.00
C LYS A 424 2.52 -11.23 23.77
N VAL A 425 3.03 -10.44 24.71
CA VAL A 425 2.92 -8.98 24.69
C VAL A 425 4.27 -8.35 24.37
N GLY A 426 4.35 -7.65 23.26
CA GLY A 426 5.52 -6.86 22.88
C GLY A 426 5.21 -5.37 22.75
N MET A 427 6.24 -4.61 22.48
CA MET A 427 6.12 -3.21 22.15
C MET A 427 6.96 -2.84 20.93
N MET A 428 6.54 -1.83 20.20
CA MET A 428 7.34 -1.22 19.15
C MET A 428 8.30 -0.20 19.78
N VAL A 429 9.60 -0.38 19.51
CA VAL A 429 10.63 0.58 19.93
C VAL A 429 10.87 1.52 18.75
N GLU A 430 10.21 2.65 18.80
CA GLU A 430 10.21 3.65 17.71
C GLU A 430 10.31 5.09 18.23
N ILE A 431 10.24 5.27 19.53
CA ILE A 431 10.52 6.55 20.19
C ILE A 431 11.92 6.45 20.83
N PRO A 432 12.82 7.44 20.64
CA PRO A 432 14.16 7.41 21.23
C PRO A 432 14.16 7.17 22.75
N ALA A 433 13.18 7.72 23.47
CA ALA A 433 13.03 7.48 24.92
C ALA A 433 12.82 6.00 25.25
N ALA A 434 12.08 5.26 24.40
CA ALA A 434 11.88 3.82 24.59
C ALA A 434 13.17 3.03 24.37
N ALA A 435 13.98 3.40 23.38
CA ALA A 435 15.27 2.76 23.14
C ALA A 435 16.28 3.03 24.29
N VAL A 436 16.30 4.24 24.83
CA VAL A 436 17.14 4.60 25.97
C VAL A 436 16.73 3.85 27.25
N LEU A 437 15.44 3.57 27.44
CA LEU A 437 14.90 2.85 28.58
C LEU A 437 14.64 1.36 28.30
N ALA A 438 15.24 0.80 27.24
CA ALA A 438 14.96 -0.56 26.78
C ALA A 438 15.22 -1.62 27.87
N GLU A 439 16.24 -1.44 28.73
CA GLU A 439 16.51 -2.35 29.86
C GLU A 439 15.33 -2.44 30.83
N GLU A 440 14.63 -1.33 31.09
CA GLU A 440 13.45 -1.33 31.94
C GLU A 440 12.26 -1.98 31.29
N PHE A 441 12.02 -1.65 30.01
CA PHE A 441 10.93 -2.25 29.23
C PHE A 441 11.10 -3.75 29.01
N ALA A 442 12.33 -4.23 28.80
CA ALA A 442 12.64 -5.64 28.64
C ALA A 442 12.27 -6.52 29.85
N LYS A 443 12.05 -5.93 31.02
CA LYS A 443 11.56 -6.63 32.24
C LYS A 443 10.07 -6.94 32.19
N GLU A 444 9.32 -6.24 31.31
CA GLU A 444 7.86 -6.24 31.31
C GLU A 444 7.22 -6.70 30.00
N VAL A 445 8.01 -6.96 28.96
CA VAL A 445 7.52 -7.44 27.66
C VAL A 445 8.12 -8.78 27.28
N ASP A 446 7.44 -9.50 26.38
CA ASP A 446 7.90 -10.79 25.88
C ASP A 446 8.80 -10.65 24.64
N PHE A 447 8.76 -9.52 23.95
CA PHE A 447 9.61 -9.20 22.80
C PHE A 447 9.63 -7.70 22.47
N PHE A 448 10.65 -7.27 21.75
CA PHE A 448 10.71 -5.97 21.09
C PHE A 448 10.56 -6.11 19.59
N SER A 449 9.99 -5.09 18.94
CA SER A 449 10.06 -4.87 17.50
C SER A 449 10.47 -3.43 17.22
N ILE A 450 11.58 -3.23 16.51
CA ILE A 450 12.11 -1.88 16.26
C ILE A 450 11.43 -1.30 15.03
N GLY A 451 10.71 -0.19 15.22
CA GLY A 451 10.09 0.60 14.15
C GLY A 451 11.06 1.63 13.58
N THR A 452 11.93 1.23 12.65
CA THR A 452 13.02 2.09 12.15
C THR A 452 12.53 3.37 11.49
N ASN A 453 11.34 3.37 10.92
CA ASN A 453 10.80 4.54 10.23
C ASN A 453 10.58 5.70 11.21
N ASP A 454 9.80 5.48 12.25
CA ASP A 454 9.52 6.49 13.27
C ASP A 454 10.74 6.73 14.18
N LEU A 455 11.52 5.69 14.52
CA LEU A 455 12.75 5.86 15.29
C LEU A 455 13.74 6.80 14.58
N THR A 456 13.90 6.67 13.27
CA THR A 456 14.75 7.57 12.48
C THR A 456 14.19 8.99 12.47
N GLN A 457 12.89 9.12 12.18
CA GLN A 457 12.19 10.41 12.14
C GLN A 457 12.35 11.19 13.45
N TYR A 458 12.07 10.54 14.58
CA TYR A 458 12.15 11.20 15.89
C TYR A 458 13.58 11.43 16.37
N THR A 459 14.52 10.54 16.04
CA THR A 459 15.94 10.71 16.40
C THR A 459 16.57 11.88 15.66
N LEU A 460 16.28 12.02 14.38
CA LEU A 460 16.86 13.07 13.53
C LEU A 460 15.99 14.34 13.49
N ALA A 461 14.78 14.32 14.05
CA ALA A 461 13.79 15.39 13.95
C ALA A 461 13.48 15.76 12.49
N VAL A 462 13.32 14.74 11.64
CA VAL A 462 13.10 14.88 10.19
C VAL A 462 11.82 14.15 9.80
N GLU A 463 10.87 14.88 9.26
CA GLU A 463 9.64 14.31 8.72
C GLU A 463 9.91 13.67 7.34
N ARG A 464 9.73 12.35 7.24
CA ARG A 464 10.02 11.57 6.02
C ARG A 464 9.18 11.96 4.81
N GLY A 465 7.94 12.42 5.03
CA GLY A 465 7.00 12.87 4.00
C GLY A 465 7.26 14.29 3.48
N ASN A 466 8.06 15.07 4.20
CA ASN A 466 8.37 16.45 3.82
C ASN A 466 9.53 16.51 2.83
N ALA A 467 9.22 16.75 1.56
CA ALA A 467 10.21 16.79 0.47
C ALA A 467 11.38 17.75 0.71
N ALA A 468 11.19 18.84 1.47
CA ALA A 468 12.23 19.81 1.75
C ALA A 468 13.35 19.25 2.65
N VAL A 469 13.03 18.32 3.53
CA VAL A 469 13.96 17.76 4.53
C VAL A 469 14.16 16.25 4.39
N ALA A 470 13.43 15.57 3.53
CA ALA A 470 13.52 14.10 3.34
C ALA A 470 14.94 13.61 3.02
N HIS A 471 15.79 14.46 2.43
CA HIS A 471 17.19 14.15 2.16
C HIS A 471 18.06 14.02 3.43
N LEU A 472 17.56 14.46 4.59
CA LEU A 472 18.21 14.29 5.90
C LEU A 472 17.76 13.00 6.61
N TYR A 473 16.76 12.31 6.08
CA TYR A 473 16.26 11.06 6.63
C TYR A 473 17.23 9.92 6.29
N ALA A 474 17.93 9.42 7.29
CA ALA A 474 18.99 8.43 7.12
C ALA A 474 18.90 7.34 8.22
N PRO A 475 18.29 6.18 7.92
CA PRO A 475 18.24 5.05 8.87
C PRO A 475 19.62 4.54 9.31
N GLU A 476 20.64 4.73 8.46
CA GLU A 476 22.04 4.39 8.73
C GLU A 476 22.78 5.41 9.59
N HIS A 477 22.10 6.48 10.02
CA HIS A 477 22.74 7.51 10.86
C HIS A 477 23.24 6.91 12.18
N PRO A 478 24.49 7.21 12.63
CA PRO A 478 25.08 6.59 13.83
C PRO A 478 24.23 6.74 15.10
N ALA A 479 23.46 7.83 15.27
CA ALA A 479 22.56 8.00 16.40
C ALA A 479 21.43 6.97 16.37
N VAL A 480 20.83 6.70 15.21
CA VAL A 480 19.77 5.71 15.02
C VAL A 480 20.31 4.32 15.29
N LEU A 481 21.46 3.98 14.69
CA LEU A 481 22.11 2.67 14.86
C LEU A 481 22.50 2.39 16.31
N ARG A 482 22.92 3.41 17.07
CA ARG A 482 23.21 3.25 18.51
C ARG A 482 21.95 2.94 19.31
N LEU A 483 20.82 3.57 19.02
CA LEU A 483 19.55 3.27 19.68
C LEU A 483 19.06 1.84 19.36
N ILE A 484 19.26 1.39 18.12
CA ILE A 484 18.99 0.01 17.69
C ILE A 484 19.87 -0.96 18.50
N ALA A 485 21.18 -0.72 18.55
CA ALA A 485 22.12 -1.58 19.29
C ALA A 485 21.80 -1.63 20.79
N MET A 486 21.46 -0.50 21.43
CA MET A 486 21.02 -0.44 22.83
C MET A 486 19.77 -1.31 23.07
N THR A 487 18.79 -1.22 22.17
CA THR A 487 17.56 -2.01 22.26
C THR A 487 17.85 -3.50 22.13
N ALA A 488 18.64 -3.90 21.13
CA ALA A 488 19.01 -5.29 20.91
C ALA A 488 19.84 -5.86 22.07
N GLN A 489 20.74 -5.08 22.65
CA GLN A 489 21.50 -5.47 23.81
C GLN A 489 20.58 -5.70 25.03
N ALA A 490 19.68 -4.78 25.32
CA ALA A 490 18.73 -4.91 26.43
C ALA A 490 17.84 -6.16 26.29
N ALA A 491 17.42 -6.48 25.05
CA ALA A 491 16.68 -7.71 24.76
C ALA A 491 17.53 -8.96 25.02
N ALA A 492 18.77 -8.97 24.54
CA ALA A 492 19.68 -10.09 24.74
C ALA A 492 19.98 -10.37 26.21
N GLU A 493 20.17 -9.34 27.03
CA GLU A 493 20.40 -9.46 28.48
C GLU A 493 19.20 -10.08 29.22
N ARG A 494 17.99 -9.92 28.67
CA ARG A 494 16.74 -10.48 29.22
C ARG A 494 16.28 -11.74 28.48
N HIS A 495 17.02 -12.20 27.48
CA HIS A 495 16.68 -13.37 26.68
C HIS A 495 15.30 -13.27 26.01
N ILE A 496 14.89 -12.07 25.61
CA ILE A 496 13.68 -11.85 24.82
C ILE A 496 14.03 -11.60 23.34
N PRO A 497 13.18 -12.00 22.39
CA PRO A 497 13.36 -11.67 20.97
C PRO A 497 13.42 -10.16 20.72
N CYS A 498 14.27 -9.76 19.77
CA CYS A 498 14.36 -8.40 19.27
C CYS A 498 14.14 -8.40 17.75
N GLY A 499 12.95 -8.04 17.33
CA GLY A 499 12.58 -7.90 15.93
C GLY A 499 12.82 -6.48 15.39
N MET A 500 12.72 -6.36 14.07
CA MET A 500 12.73 -5.09 13.35
C MET A 500 11.72 -5.16 12.19
N CYS A 501 10.79 -4.20 12.13
CA CYS A 501 9.71 -4.20 11.13
C CYS A 501 9.65 -2.94 10.25
N GLY A 502 10.56 -1.99 10.44
CA GLY A 502 10.69 -0.84 9.55
C GLY A 502 11.28 -1.22 8.17
N GLU A 503 11.18 -0.32 7.21
CA GLU A 503 11.63 -0.56 5.84
C GLU A 503 13.12 -0.91 5.72
N ALA A 504 13.94 -0.39 6.63
CA ALA A 504 15.37 -0.67 6.70
C ALA A 504 15.70 -2.17 6.96
N ALA A 505 14.77 -2.94 7.56
CA ALA A 505 14.96 -4.37 7.81
C ALA A 505 15.20 -5.19 6.53
N GLY A 506 14.61 -4.75 5.41
CA GLY A 506 14.77 -5.36 4.10
C GLY A 506 15.91 -4.79 3.25
N ASP A 507 16.68 -3.84 3.76
CA ASP A 507 17.81 -3.26 3.02
C ASP A 507 19.04 -4.22 3.09
N PRO A 508 19.52 -4.74 1.93
CA PRO A 508 20.64 -5.67 1.91
C PRO A 508 21.96 -5.07 2.42
N LYS A 509 22.09 -3.75 2.47
CA LYS A 509 23.26 -3.05 3.02
C LYS A 509 23.24 -2.98 4.54
N LEU A 510 22.04 -2.92 5.13
CA LEU A 510 21.84 -2.70 6.56
C LEU A 510 21.48 -4.00 7.32
N ALA A 511 20.76 -4.93 6.69
CA ALA A 511 20.31 -6.17 7.33
C ALA A 511 21.44 -6.97 8.00
N PRO A 512 22.63 -7.16 7.41
CA PRO A 512 23.75 -7.84 8.10
C PRO A 512 24.19 -7.12 9.37
N ALA A 513 24.22 -5.79 9.35
CA ALA A 513 24.62 -5.00 10.52
C ALA A 513 23.57 -5.09 11.65
N PHE A 514 22.28 -5.09 11.33
CA PHE A 514 21.23 -5.27 12.33
C PHE A 514 21.34 -6.63 13.02
N VAL A 515 21.57 -7.70 12.25
CA VAL A 515 21.83 -9.03 12.81
C VAL A 515 23.09 -9.01 13.68
N GLY A 516 24.15 -8.34 13.24
CA GLY A 516 25.38 -8.16 14.02
C GLY A 516 25.22 -7.38 15.33
N MET A 517 24.23 -6.47 15.40
CA MET A 517 23.84 -5.74 16.62
C MET A 517 23.01 -6.60 17.58
N GLY A 518 22.53 -7.77 17.12
CA GLY A 518 21.72 -8.68 17.96
C GLY A 518 20.22 -8.71 17.63
N VAL A 519 19.79 -8.07 16.55
CA VAL A 519 18.42 -8.23 16.01
C VAL A 519 18.30 -9.64 15.45
N ASN A 520 17.31 -10.40 15.89
CA ASN A 520 17.13 -11.82 15.52
C ASN A 520 15.86 -12.08 14.68
N GLU A 521 15.02 -11.07 14.48
CA GLU A 521 13.88 -11.10 13.57
C GLU A 521 13.95 -9.89 12.63
N LEU A 522 13.84 -10.11 11.31
CA LEU A 522 13.77 -9.05 10.30
C LEU A 522 12.45 -9.18 9.53
N SER A 523 11.59 -8.18 9.61
CA SER A 523 10.28 -8.19 8.97
C SER A 523 10.19 -7.13 7.86
N MET A 524 9.73 -7.55 6.69
CA MET A 524 9.79 -6.76 5.46
C MET A 524 8.64 -7.11 4.51
N SER A 525 8.54 -6.43 3.36
CA SER A 525 7.62 -6.84 2.30
C SER A 525 7.84 -8.32 1.93
N PRO A 526 6.79 -9.14 1.75
CA PRO A 526 6.90 -10.58 1.45
C PRO A 526 7.89 -10.91 0.32
N ARG A 527 7.90 -10.11 -0.74
CA ARG A 527 8.78 -10.31 -1.91
C ARG A 527 10.28 -10.23 -1.59
N ARG A 528 10.68 -9.51 -0.52
CA ARG A 528 12.07 -9.35 -0.10
C ARG A 528 12.60 -10.50 0.75
N VAL A 529 11.72 -11.30 1.35
CA VAL A 529 12.08 -12.39 2.26
C VAL A 529 13.12 -13.36 1.67
N PRO A 530 12.95 -13.91 0.45
CA PRO A 530 13.96 -14.84 -0.10
C PRO A 530 15.33 -14.20 -0.34
N ALA A 531 15.36 -12.92 -0.74
CA ALA A 531 16.60 -12.22 -1.03
C ALA A 531 17.42 -11.96 0.24
N VAL A 532 16.76 -11.52 1.32
CA VAL A 532 17.43 -11.29 2.61
C VAL A 532 17.85 -12.62 3.24
N ARG A 533 17.05 -13.68 3.12
CA ARG A 533 17.42 -15.03 3.57
C ARG A 533 18.69 -15.54 2.84
N LYS A 534 18.73 -15.39 1.52
CA LYS A 534 19.92 -15.72 0.71
C LYS A 534 21.14 -14.94 1.17
N LEU A 535 21.02 -13.63 1.36
CA LEU A 535 22.10 -12.76 1.80
C LEU A 535 22.66 -13.25 3.15
N LEU A 536 21.81 -13.42 4.15
CA LEU A 536 22.23 -13.77 5.51
C LEU A 536 22.76 -15.21 5.60
N SER A 537 22.21 -16.14 4.83
CA SER A 537 22.75 -17.52 4.77
C SER A 537 24.15 -17.61 4.15
N GLY A 538 24.60 -16.58 3.46
CA GLY A 538 25.96 -16.47 2.92
C GLY A 538 26.99 -15.87 3.90
N LEU A 539 26.53 -15.30 5.02
CA LEU A 539 27.35 -14.57 5.98
C LEU A 539 27.42 -15.30 7.33
N THR A 540 28.57 -15.24 7.97
CA THR A 540 28.73 -15.68 9.36
C THR A 540 28.31 -14.59 10.35
N MET A 541 28.02 -14.95 11.60
CA MET A 541 27.74 -13.97 12.65
C MET A 541 28.91 -13.00 12.87
N ASP A 542 30.15 -13.46 12.69
CA ASP A 542 31.31 -12.57 12.83
C ASP A 542 31.36 -11.54 11.70
N GLU A 543 31.04 -11.91 10.47
CA GLU A 543 30.91 -10.95 9.36
C GLU A 543 29.77 -9.95 9.60
N CYS A 544 28.65 -10.40 10.17
CA CYS A 544 27.56 -9.51 10.58
C CYS A 544 27.98 -8.52 11.69
N ARG A 545 28.72 -8.99 12.71
CA ARG A 545 29.29 -8.12 13.76
C ARG A 545 30.25 -7.09 13.20
N GLN A 546 31.12 -7.49 12.28
CA GLN A 546 32.04 -6.55 11.61
C GLN A 546 31.28 -5.49 10.80
N ALA A 547 30.18 -5.88 10.15
CA ALA A 547 29.31 -4.92 9.46
C ALA A 547 28.66 -3.93 10.45
N ALA A 548 28.23 -4.40 11.62
CA ALA A 548 27.69 -3.55 12.68
C ALA A 548 28.74 -2.58 13.22
N GLU A 549 29.94 -3.05 13.55
CA GLU A 549 31.03 -2.21 14.06
C GLU A 549 31.40 -1.09 13.08
N LYS A 550 31.49 -1.43 11.80
CA LYS A 550 31.83 -0.47 10.74
C LYS A 550 30.80 0.66 10.62
N LEU A 551 29.52 0.38 10.87
CA LEU A 551 28.45 1.39 10.81
C LEU A 551 28.31 2.17 12.13
N LEU A 552 28.59 1.53 13.26
CA LEU A 552 28.53 2.19 14.58
C LEU A 552 29.73 3.13 14.83
N HIS A 553 30.86 2.83 14.17
CA HIS A 553 32.13 3.57 14.33
C HIS A 553 32.71 3.91 12.94
N PRO A 554 32.02 4.76 12.15
CA PRO A 554 32.41 5.11 10.77
C PRO A 554 33.73 5.86 10.67
#